data_754ae7a3ae4f28be7389dfd0d60fe20c
#
_entry.id   754ae7a3ae4f28be7389dfd0d60fe20c
#
_cell.length_a   1.000
_cell.length_b   1.000
_cell.length_c   1.000
_cell.angle_alpha   90.00
_cell.angle_beta   90.00
_cell.angle_gamma   90.00
#
_symmetry.space_group_name_H-M   'P 1'
#
loop_
_entity.id
_entity.type
_entity.pdbx_description
1 polymer ?
#
loop_
_entity_poly.entity_id
_entity_poly.type
_entity_poly.pdbx_seq_one_letter_code
_entity_poly.pdbx_strand_id
1 'polypeptide(L)'
;MQIIHHGAVNGVTGSCHQLDINPQLPSSYLIDCGLFQGAETAGKNSASQLQIDFPIDNIKGLIVTHCHIDHVGRIPYLLAAGFNQPIYATTATAALLPLVIEDALKVGVTRDQKLIQACLNQLSKLIVAIDYHQWIA
;
A
#
# COMPACT_ATOMS: atom_id res chain seq x y z
N MET A 1 1.75 19.63 10.62
CA MET A 1 1.77 18.61 9.55
C MET A 1 3.18 18.09 9.41
N GLN A 2 3.35 16.79 9.28
CA GLN A 2 4.65 16.12 9.14
C GLN A 2 4.52 15.02 8.08
N ILE A 3 5.58 14.80 7.30
CA ILE A 3 5.67 13.67 6.37
C ILE A 3 6.82 12.77 6.83
N ILE A 4 6.53 11.48 6.99
CA ILE A 4 7.50 10.44 7.32
C ILE A 4 7.65 9.54 6.09
N HIS A 5 8.87 9.31 5.66
CA HIS A 5 9.17 8.48 4.50
C HIS A 5 9.54 7.06 4.95
N HIS A 6 8.71 6.08 4.59
CA HIS A 6 8.94 4.65 4.82
C HIS A 6 9.54 3.92 3.61
N GLY A 7 9.67 4.61 2.50
CA GLY A 7 10.27 4.11 1.26
C GLY A 7 10.58 5.23 0.29
N ALA A 8 11.24 4.92 -0.81
CA ALA A 8 11.70 5.87 -1.82
C ALA A 8 12.58 7.00 -1.24
N VAL A 9 13.38 6.70 -0.21
CA VAL A 9 14.21 7.72 0.49
C VAL A 9 15.54 7.93 -0.23
N ASN A 10 16.21 6.82 -0.57
CA ASN A 10 17.52 6.83 -1.25
C ASN A 10 17.42 6.31 -2.69
N GLY A 11 16.21 6.26 -3.23
CA GLY A 11 15.88 5.76 -4.55
C GLY A 11 14.48 6.20 -4.96
N VAL A 12 13.93 5.58 -5.99
CA VAL A 12 12.63 5.95 -6.57
C VAL A 12 11.55 4.88 -6.43
N THR A 13 11.91 3.65 -6.07
CA THR A 13 10.94 2.55 -5.89
C THR A 13 10.59 2.32 -4.43
N GLY A 14 9.51 1.58 -4.17
CA GLY A 14 9.03 1.34 -2.82
C GLY A 14 8.36 2.55 -2.20
N SER A 15 7.66 3.35 -2.99
CA SER A 15 6.97 4.55 -2.53
C SER A 15 6.04 4.23 -1.36
N CYS A 16 6.27 4.88 -0.22
CA CYS A 16 5.45 4.73 0.97
C CYS A 16 5.73 5.92 1.90
N HIS A 17 4.75 6.77 2.04
CA HIS A 17 4.88 8.01 2.82
C HIS A 17 3.72 8.14 3.78
N GLN A 18 4.02 8.52 5.01
CA GLN A 18 3.01 8.76 6.03
C GLN A 18 2.83 10.26 6.21
N LEU A 19 1.59 10.71 6.12
CA LEU A 19 1.20 12.09 6.35
C LEU A 19 0.51 12.20 7.71
N ASP A 20 1.17 12.86 8.65
CA ASP A 20 0.59 13.23 9.94
C ASP A 20 -0.01 14.63 9.81
N ILE A 21 -1.32 14.72 9.79
CA ILE A 21 -2.02 16.00 9.59
C ILE A 21 -1.84 16.89 10.81
N ASN A 22 -2.00 16.32 11.98
CA ASN A 22 -1.76 17.00 13.25
C ASN A 22 -0.90 16.11 14.15
N PRO A 23 0.36 16.46 14.41
CA PRO A 23 1.26 15.66 15.26
C PRO A 23 0.76 15.45 16.70
N GLN A 24 -0.19 16.26 17.14
CA GLN A 24 -0.80 16.14 18.48
C GLN A 24 -1.98 15.16 18.51
N LEU A 25 -2.48 14.73 17.36
CA LEU A 25 -3.56 13.75 17.24
C LEU A 25 -3.03 12.48 16.59
N PRO A 26 -3.35 11.30 17.12
CA PRO A 26 -2.92 10.03 16.53
C PRO A 26 -3.73 9.69 15.27
N SER A 27 -3.56 10.48 14.22
CA SER A 27 -4.29 10.33 12.96
C SER A 27 -3.38 10.63 11.77
N SER A 28 -3.08 9.60 11.02
CA SER A 28 -2.18 9.66 9.86
C SER A 28 -2.83 8.99 8.65
N TYR A 29 -2.33 9.32 7.47
CA TYR A 29 -2.66 8.63 6.23
C TYR A 29 -1.39 8.12 5.56
N LEU A 30 -1.44 6.94 4.95
CA LEU A 30 -0.40 6.49 4.04
C LEU A 30 -0.67 6.98 2.63
N ILE A 31 0.38 7.35 1.93
CA ILE A 31 0.38 7.63 0.49
C ILE A 31 1.27 6.56 -0.13
N ASP A 32 0.68 5.67 -0.89
CA ASP A 32 1.27 4.48 -1.49
C ASP A 32 1.82 3.47 -0.46
N CYS A 33 2.02 2.25 -0.91
CA CYS A 33 2.68 1.17 -0.19
C CYS A 33 3.34 0.24 -1.20
N GLY A 34 4.46 0.69 -1.76
CA GLY A 34 5.09 0.13 -2.93
C GLY A 34 6.16 -0.90 -2.66
N LEU A 35 6.46 -1.67 -3.69
CA LEU A 35 7.52 -2.67 -3.69
C LEU A 35 8.84 -2.04 -4.13
N PHE A 36 9.92 -2.35 -3.44
CA PHE A 36 11.27 -2.00 -3.89
C PHE A 36 11.67 -2.85 -5.11
N GLN A 37 12.35 -2.25 -6.06
CA GLN A 37 12.72 -2.90 -7.32
C GLN A 37 14.17 -2.60 -7.73
N GLY A 38 14.72 -3.47 -8.57
CA GLY A 38 16.00 -3.25 -9.23
C GLY A 38 17.19 -3.13 -8.26
N ALA A 39 18.04 -2.15 -8.51
CA ALA A 39 19.25 -1.92 -7.73
C ALA A 39 19.00 -1.62 -6.25
N GLU A 40 17.82 -1.12 -5.91
CA GLU A 40 17.43 -0.82 -4.54
C GLU A 40 17.23 -2.08 -3.69
N THR A 41 17.10 -3.24 -4.34
CA THR A 41 17.00 -4.55 -3.67
C THR A 41 18.36 -5.25 -3.53
N ALA A 42 19.38 -4.78 -4.20
CA ALA A 42 20.69 -5.42 -4.23
C ALA A 42 21.34 -5.47 -2.84
N GLY A 43 21.79 -6.67 -2.45
CA GLY A 43 22.47 -6.88 -1.17
C GLY A 43 21.60 -6.84 0.08
N LYS A 44 20.28 -6.70 -0.07
CA LYS A 44 19.34 -6.70 1.05
C LYS A 44 18.56 -8.01 1.10
N ASN A 45 18.18 -8.43 2.33
CA ASN A 45 17.30 -9.57 2.51
C ASN A 45 15.90 -9.20 1.98
N SER A 46 15.40 -9.96 1.02
CA SER A 46 14.10 -9.74 0.39
C SER A 46 12.94 -9.70 1.41
N ALA A 47 12.99 -10.55 2.43
CA ALA A 47 11.97 -10.60 3.47
C ALA A 47 11.89 -9.29 4.27
N SER A 48 13.02 -8.66 4.59
CA SER A 48 13.03 -7.40 5.34
C SER A 48 12.48 -6.21 4.55
N GLN A 49 12.56 -6.28 3.22
CA GLN A 49 12.04 -5.22 2.34
C GLN A 49 10.53 -5.31 2.13
N LEU A 50 9.95 -6.49 2.32
CA LEU A 50 8.52 -6.72 2.14
C LEU A 50 7.72 -6.36 3.38
N GLN A 51 8.33 -6.48 4.56
CA GLN A 51 7.64 -6.25 5.82
C GLN A 51 7.24 -4.78 6.02
N ILE A 52 6.13 -4.61 6.70
CA ILE A 52 5.72 -3.31 7.22
C ILE A 52 6.40 -3.15 8.58
N ASP A 53 7.43 -2.33 8.65
CA ASP A 53 8.32 -2.16 9.80
C ASP A 53 8.03 -0.89 10.62
N PHE A 54 6.85 -0.34 10.45
CA PHE A 54 6.38 0.84 11.16
C PHE A 54 5.00 0.60 11.77
N PRO A 55 4.62 1.33 12.85
CA PRO A 55 3.31 1.20 13.47
C PRO A 55 2.18 1.66 12.54
N ILE A 56 1.09 0.89 12.48
CA ILE A 56 -0.07 1.21 11.64
C ILE A 56 -1.33 1.60 12.43
N ASP A 57 -1.27 1.58 13.76
CA ASP A 57 -2.43 1.78 14.63
C ASP A 57 -3.12 3.14 14.42
N ASN A 58 -2.35 4.16 14.09
CA ASN A 58 -2.84 5.51 13.89
C ASN A 58 -3.17 5.85 12.44
N ILE A 59 -2.96 4.91 11.52
CA ILE A 59 -3.21 5.12 10.09
C ILE A 59 -4.70 4.93 9.80
N LYS A 60 -5.34 5.98 9.33
CA LYS A 60 -6.78 6.06 9.08
C LYS A 60 -7.20 5.77 7.65
N GLY A 61 -6.23 5.65 6.75
CA GLY A 61 -6.47 5.31 5.36
C GLY A 61 -5.20 5.24 4.55
N LEU A 62 -5.27 4.55 3.43
CA LEU A 62 -4.24 4.50 2.40
C LEU A 62 -4.75 5.25 1.17
N ILE A 63 -3.96 6.15 0.65
CA ILE A 63 -4.22 6.86 -0.61
C ILE A 63 -3.30 6.25 -1.65
N VAL A 64 -3.86 5.64 -2.69
CA VAL A 64 -3.12 5.06 -3.81
C VAL A 64 -3.07 6.07 -4.94
N THR A 65 -1.87 6.50 -5.30
CA THR A 65 -1.68 7.48 -6.37
C THR A 65 -1.95 6.85 -7.74
N HIS A 66 -1.41 5.67 -7.98
CA HIS A 66 -1.65 4.87 -9.18
C HIS A 66 -1.22 3.40 -8.94
N CYS A 67 -1.53 2.51 -9.86
CA CYS A 67 -1.41 1.06 -9.63
C CYS A 67 -0.08 0.43 -10.10
N HIS A 68 0.99 1.18 -10.28
CA HIS A 68 2.30 0.58 -10.53
C HIS A 68 2.82 -0.14 -9.30
N ILE A 69 3.57 -1.22 -9.51
CA ILE A 69 3.97 -2.15 -8.44
C ILE A 69 4.86 -1.50 -7.37
N ASP A 70 5.66 -0.54 -7.74
CA ASP A 70 6.50 0.26 -6.84
C ASP A 70 5.70 1.27 -5.99
N HIS A 71 4.37 1.34 -6.20
CA HIS A 71 3.43 2.15 -5.42
C HIS A 71 2.38 1.31 -4.67
N VAL A 72 2.14 0.06 -5.07
CA VAL A 72 1.08 -0.77 -4.49
C VAL A 72 1.53 -2.18 -4.06
N GLY A 73 2.73 -2.59 -4.42
CA GLY A 73 3.15 -3.99 -4.32
C GLY A 73 3.29 -4.54 -2.91
N ARG A 74 3.36 -3.71 -1.87
CA ARG A 74 3.36 -4.15 -0.47
C ARG A 74 1.98 -4.06 0.21
N ILE A 75 0.93 -3.71 -0.52
CA ILE A 75 -0.43 -3.71 0.05
C ILE A 75 -0.80 -5.07 0.65
N PRO A 76 -0.51 -6.23 0.04
CA PRO A 76 -0.77 -7.52 0.69
C PRO A 76 -0.11 -7.67 2.06
N TYR A 77 1.10 -7.18 2.22
CA TYR A 77 1.82 -7.20 3.49
C TYR A 77 1.23 -6.23 4.51
N LEU A 78 0.74 -5.09 4.04
CA LEU A 78 0.01 -4.13 4.88
C LEU A 78 -1.29 -4.75 5.43
N LEU A 79 -2.04 -5.45 4.58
CA LEU A 79 -3.25 -6.19 4.99
C LEU A 79 -2.91 -7.31 5.97
N ALA A 80 -1.83 -8.06 5.72
CA ALA A 80 -1.36 -9.11 6.62
C ALA A 80 -0.90 -8.57 7.98
N ALA A 81 -0.42 -7.33 8.03
CA ALA A 81 -0.06 -6.65 9.28
C ALA A 81 -1.28 -6.17 10.09
N GLY A 82 -2.50 -6.35 9.57
CA GLY A 82 -3.74 -6.00 10.25
C GLY A 82 -4.39 -4.69 9.80
N PHE A 83 -3.91 -4.07 8.73
CA PHE A 83 -4.53 -2.86 8.20
C PHE A 83 -5.96 -3.15 7.71
N ASN A 84 -6.92 -2.39 8.22
CA ASN A 84 -8.34 -2.54 7.93
C ASN A 84 -9.06 -1.21 7.68
N GLN A 85 -8.32 -0.19 7.27
CA GLN A 85 -8.86 1.13 6.99
C GLN A 85 -9.11 1.30 5.48
N PRO A 86 -9.89 2.32 5.07
CA PRO A 86 -10.19 2.55 3.65
C PRO A 86 -8.93 2.73 2.79
N ILE A 87 -9.00 2.20 1.59
CA ILE A 87 -8.00 2.38 0.52
C ILE A 87 -8.62 3.25 -0.57
N TYR A 88 -8.23 4.50 -0.61
CA TYR A 88 -8.76 5.48 -1.55
C TYR A 88 -7.96 5.46 -2.84
N ALA A 89 -8.66 5.35 -3.97
CA ALA A 89 -8.06 5.39 -5.30
C ALA A 89 -9.05 5.99 -6.29
N THR A 90 -8.54 6.60 -7.36
CA THR A 90 -9.41 7.02 -8.47
C THR A 90 -10.16 5.82 -9.04
N THR A 91 -11.28 6.05 -9.69
CA THR A 91 -12.13 4.99 -10.26
C THR A 91 -11.34 4.05 -11.16
N ALA A 92 -10.46 4.57 -12.03
CA ALA A 92 -9.63 3.74 -12.89
C ALA A 92 -8.63 2.88 -12.09
N THR A 93 -7.93 3.47 -11.14
CA THR A 93 -6.98 2.74 -10.27
C THR A 93 -7.71 1.70 -9.41
N ALA A 94 -8.86 2.05 -8.85
CA ALA A 94 -9.67 1.14 -8.04
C ALA A 94 -10.10 -0.11 -8.84
N ALA A 95 -10.42 0.06 -10.12
CA ALA A 95 -10.78 -1.04 -11.01
C ALA A 95 -9.60 -1.96 -11.34
N LEU A 96 -8.38 -1.40 -11.50
CA LEU A 96 -7.18 -2.15 -11.87
C LEU A 96 -6.45 -2.77 -10.67
N LEU A 97 -6.57 -2.18 -9.50
CA LEU A 97 -5.81 -2.56 -8.32
C LEU A 97 -5.93 -4.05 -7.95
N PRO A 98 -7.12 -4.67 -7.93
CA PRO A 98 -7.24 -6.10 -7.65
C PRO A 98 -6.46 -6.97 -8.63
N LEU A 99 -6.47 -6.64 -9.92
CA LEU A 99 -5.74 -7.37 -10.94
C LEU A 99 -4.22 -7.28 -10.74
N VAL A 100 -3.72 -6.09 -10.46
CA VAL A 100 -2.28 -5.85 -10.22
C VAL A 100 -1.82 -6.60 -8.96
N ILE A 101 -2.59 -6.57 -7.89
CA ILE A 101 -2.28 -7.27 -6.64
C ILE A 101 -2.34 -8.79 -6.83
N GLU A 102 -3.34 -9.30 -7.55
CA GLU A 102 -3.43 -10.73 -7.88
C GLU A 102 -2.18 -11.21 -8.63
N ASP A 103 -1.76 -10.48 -9.65
CA ASP A 103 -0.57 -10.80 -10.43
C ASP A 103 0.71 -10.76 -9.56
N ALA A 104 0.86 -9.74 -8.75
CA ALA A 104 1.97 -9.60 -7.82
C ALA A 104 2.05 -10.77 -6.82
N LEU A 105 0.91 -11.22 -6.30
CA LEU A 105 0.83 -12.37 -5.41
C LEU A 105 1.26 -13.66 -6.11
N LYS A 106 0.76 -13.91 -7.30
CA LYS A 106 1.08 -15.12 -8.10
C LYS A 106 2.55 -15.18 -8.49
N VAL A 107 3.15 -14.06 -8.81
CA VAL A 107 4.56 -13.99 -9.26
C VAL A 107 5.52 -14.05 -8.08
N GLY A 108 5.26 -13.34 -7.01
CA GLY A 108 6.25 -13.06 -5.97
C GLY A 108 5.97 -13.67 -4.58
N VAL A 109 4.78 -14.14 -4.30
CA VAL A 109 4.38 -14.54 -2.94
C VAL A 109 3.91 -15.98 -2.84
N THR A 110 2.84 -16.33 -3.56
CA THR A 110 2.20 -17.64 -3.45
C THR A 110 1.40 -17.98 -4.69
N ARG A 111 1.26 -19.29 -4.96
CA ARG A 111 0.32 -19.81 -5.94
C ARG A 111 -0.91 -20.45 -5.31
N ASP A 112 -1.03 -20.40 -3.99
CA ASP A 112 -2.20 -20.90 -3.28
C ASP A 112 -3.41 -19.99 -3.55
N GLN A 113 -4.36 -20.51 -4.30
CA GLN A 113 -5.56 -19.78 -4.72
C GLN A 113 -6.41 -19.33 -3.52
N LYS A 114 -6.41 -20.07 -2.44
CA LYS A 114 -7.17 -19.69 -1.22
C LYS A 114 -6.58 -18.46 -0.56
N LEU A 115 -5.25 -18.38 -0.45
CA LEU A 115 -4.57 -17.21 0.11
C LEU A 115 -4.73 -15.99 -0.78
N ILE A 116 -4.59 -16.16 -2.10
CA ILE A 116 -4.80 -15.09 -3.07
C ILE A 116 -6.23 -14.56 -2.96
N GLN A 117 -7.22 -15.44 -2.97
CA GLN A 117 -8.63 -15.04 -2.90
C GLN A 117 -8.98 -14.36 -1.57
N ALA A 118 -8.42 -14.83 -0.46
CA ALA A 118 -8.60 -14.18 0.84
C ALA A 118 -8.05 -12.75 0.84
N CYS A 119 -6.87 -12.53 0.27
CA CYS A 119 -6.27 -11.21 0.12
C CYS A 119 -7.13 -10.29 -0.76
N LEU A 120 -7.57 -10.78 -1.93
CA LEU A 120 -8.42 -10.02 -2.85
C LEU A 120 -9.78 -9.68 -2.24
N ASN A 121 -10.38 -10.59 -1.48
CA ASN A 121 -11.63 -10.33 -0.77
C ASN A 121 -11.46 -9.23 0.28
N GLN A 122 -10.38 -9.25 1.04
CA GLN A 122 -10.07 -8.21 2.02
C GLN A 122 -9.83 -6.87 1.33
N LEU A 123 -9.05 -6.86 0.27
CA LEU A 123 -8.77 -5.67 -0.53
C LEU A 123 -10.06 -5.05 -1.07
N SER A 124 -10.95 -5.86 -1.63
CA SER A 124 -12.22 -5.39 -2.20
C SER A 124 -13.14 -4.73 -1.19
N LYS A 125 -13.09 -5.17 0.06
CA LYS A 125 -13.87 -4.55 1.15
C LYS A 125 -13.35 -3.17 1.54
N LEU A 126 -12.09 -2.90 1.32
CA LEU A 126 -11.43 -1.67 1.78
C LEU A 126 -11.31 -0.61 0.69
N ILE A 127 -11.35 -0.99 -0.59
CA ILE A 127 -11.25 -0.04 -1.71
C ILE A 127 -12.44 0.89 -1.73
N VAL A 128 -12.15 2.18 -1.77
CA VAL A 128 -13.11 3.28 -1.97
C VAL A 128 -12.71 4.04 -3.22
N ALA A 129 -13.50 3.90 -4.29
CA ALA A 129 -13.28 4.66 -5.51
C ALA A 129 -13.70 6.12 -5.30
N ILE A 130 -12.84 7.03 -5.72
CA ILE A 130 -13.07 8.48 -5.59
C ILE A 130 -13.01 9.15 -6.95
N ASP A 131 -13.84 10.16 -7.13
CA ASP A 131 -13.83 11.00 -8.32
C ASP A 131 -12.98 12.27 -8.09
N TYR A 132 -12.50 12.83 -9.19
CA TYR A 132 -11.79 14.11 -9.16
C TYR A 132 -12.73 15.25 -8.73
N HIS A 133 -12.15 16.26 -8.09
CA HIS A 133 -12.85 17.48 -7.68
C HIS A 133 -14.02 17.27 -6.69
N GLN A 134 -14.01 16.15 -5.97
CA GLN A 134 -14.97 15.87 -4.91
C GLN A 134 -14.28 15.78 -3.56
N TRP A 135 -14.90 16.36 -2.55
CA TRP A 135 -14.46 16.16 -1.17
C TRP A 135 -15.00 14.84 -0.64
N ILE A 136 -14.17 14.13 0.10
CA ILE A 136 -14.53 12.89 0.79
C ILE A 136 -14.80 13.26 2.26
N ALA A 137 -15.98 12.91 2.72
CA ALA A 137 -16.35 13.13 4.12
C ALA A 137 -15.81 12.03 5.04
#